data_438bceffdc10425b37050ad9d529fe88
#
_entry.id   438bceffdc10425b37050ad9d529fe88
#
_cell.length_a   1.000
_cell.length_b   1.000
_cell.length_c   1.000
_cell.angle_alpha   90.00
_cell.angle_beta   90.00
_cell.angle_gamma   90.00
#
_symmetry.space_group_name_H-M   'P 1'
#
loop_
_entity.id
_entity.type
_entity.pdbx_description
1 polymer ?
#
loop_
_entity_poly.entity_id
_entity_poly.type
_entity_poly.pdbx_seq_one_letter_code
_entity_poly.pdbx_strand_id
1 'polypeptide(L)'
;MFLSFCLQDGPLKYLSVTVFENCSPEMLRNFYMDNDYRKQWDKTLVEHEQLQVDKINGVEIGRTIKKFPFLTPREYVLAWRLWEGKDKTFYCFIKVTITKLWFYMQVIS
;
A
#
# COMPACT_ATOMS: atom_id res chain seq x y z
N MET A 1 -7.04 8.36 -12.03
CA MET A 1 -7.71 8.59 -10.73
C MET A 1 -7.16 7.61 -9.71
N PHE A 2 -6.87 8.10 -8.54
CA PHE A 2 -6.38 7.29 -7.44
C PHE A 2 -7.41 7.31 -6.31
N LEU A 3 -7.91 6.13 -5.94
CA LEU A 3 -8.82 5.93 -4.81
C LEU A 3 -8.08 5.21 -3.70
N SER A 4 -8.16 5.71 -2.50
CA SER A 4 -7.66 5.01 -1.33
C SER A 4 -8.74 5.00 -0.26
N PHE A 5 -9.07 3.83 0.25
CA PHE A 5 -9.98 3.72 1.36
C PHE A 5 -9.45 2.75 2.41
N CYS A 6 -9.63 3.16 3.64
CA CYS A 6 -9.26 2.39 4.82
C CYS A 6 -10.51 1.83 5.45
N LEU A 7 -10.56 0.52 5.62
CA LEU A 7 -11.58 -0.18 6.39
C LEU A 7 -10.95 -0.59 7.71
N GLN A 8 -11.39 0.04 8.77
CA GLN A 8 -10.94 -0.27 10.12
C GLN A 8 -12.09 -0.92 10.88
N ASP A 9 -11.79 -1.90 11.72
CA ASP A 9 -12.74 -2.41 12.68
C ASP A 9 -12.94 -1.32 13.75
N GLY A 10 -13.97 -0.49 13.54
CA GLY A 10 -14.24 0.70 14.35
C GLY A 10 -15.02 1.77 13.57
N PRO A 11 -15.34 2.92 14.21
CA PRO A 11 -16.22 3.92 13.62
C PRO A 11 -15.57 4.74 12.48
N LEU A 12 -14.26 4.72 12.31
CA LEU A 12 -13.58 5.56 11.34
C LEU A 12 -13.30 4.80 10.05
N LYS A 13 -13.95 5.25 8.99
CA LYS A 13 -13.69 4.79 7.62
C LYS A 13 -13.27 6.00 6.78
N TYR A 14 -12.22 5.83 5.99
CA TYR A 14 -11.71 6.89 5.12
C TYR A 14 -11.85 6.51 3.67
N LEU A 15 -12.29 7.47 2.88
CA LEU A 15 -12.22 7.40 1.43
C LEU A 15 -11.52 8.66 0.92
N SER A 16 -10.44 8.48 0.20
CA SER A 16 -9.72 9.55 -0.46
C SER A 16 -9.77 9.34 -1.95
N VAL A 17 -10.11 10.37 -2.68
CA VAL A 17 -10.12 10.39 -4.14
C VAL A 17 -9.20 11.50 -4.60
N THR A 18 -8.21 11.16 -5.43
CA THR A 18 -7.27 12.11 -5.97
C THR A 18 -7.21 11.97 -7.49
N VAL A 19 -7.32 13.08 -8.18
CA VAL A 19 -7.17 13.14 -9.64
C VAL A 19 -5.79 13.69 -9.97
N PHE A 20 -5.05 12.94 -10.81
CA PHE A 20 -3.74 13.35 -11.29
C PHE A 20 -3.84 13.65 -12.77
N GLU A 21 -3.46 14.87 -13.16
CA GLU A 21 -3.38 15.27 -14.55
C GLU A 21 -2.04 14.85 -15.16
N ASN A 22 -2.04 14.49 -16.44
CA ASN A 22 -0.83 14.12 -17.19
C ASN A 22 -0.04 12.96 -16.55
N CYS A 23 -0.74 12.04 -15.93
CA CYS A 23 -0.14 10.91 -15.26
C CYS A 23 -0.87 9.62 -15.65
N SER A 24 -0.15 8.65 -16.18
CA SER A 24 -0.74 7.36 -16.53
C SER A 24 -1.00 6.50 -15.29
N PRO A 25 -1.96 5.57 -15.35
CA PRO A 25 -2.17 4.62 -14.25
C PRO A 25 -0.92 3.82 -13.91
N GLU A 26 -0.11 3.45 -14.90
CA GLU A 26 1.15 2.72 -14.71
C GLU A 26 2.17 3.53 -13.90
N MET A 27 2.26 4.82 -14.16
CA MET A 27 3.14 5.71 -13.39
C MET A 27 2.71 5.80 -11.92
N LEU A 28 1.42 5.93 -11.67
CA LEU A 28 0.87 5.96 -10.31
C LEU A 28 1.08 4.62 -9.59
N ARG A 29 0.87 3.51 -10.30
CA ARG A 29 1.13 2.19 -9.74
C ARG A 29 2.59 2.05 -9.30
N ASN A 30 3.53 2.41 -10.15
CA ASN A 30 4.95 2.32 -9.82
C ASN A 30 5.31 3.23 -8.66
N PHE A 31 4.76 4.43 -8.62
CA PHE A 31 5.03 5.38 -7.56
C PHE A 31 4.54 4.89 -6.18
N TYR A 32 3.32 4.38 -6.11
CA TYR A 32 2.72 4.00 -4.83
C TYR A 32 2.90 2.53 -4.44
N MET A 33 3.02 1.64 -5.41
CA MET A 33 2.93 0.19 -5.18
C MET A 33 4.24 -0.55 -5.40
N ASP A 34 5.24 0.08 -6.03
CA ASP A 34 6.58 -0.50 -6.16
C ASP A 34 7.40 -0.13 -4.92
N ASN A 35 7.67 -1.12 -4.07
CA ASN A 35 8.37 -0.90 -2.81
C ASN A 35 9.83 -0.46 -3.02
N ASP A 36 10.50 -0.94 -4.05
CA ASP A 36 11.88 -0.53 -4.34
C ASP A 36 11.93 0.93 -4.77
N TYR A 37 10.99 1.35 -5.61
CA TYR A 37 10.85 2.75 -5.99
C TYR A 37 10.43 3.62 -4.81
N ARG A 38 9.52 3.13 -3.98
CA ARG A 38 9.03 3.84 -2.80
C ARG A 38 10.13 4.17 -1.79
N LYS A 39 11.12 3.30 -1.64
CA LYS A 39 12.29 3.58 -0.79
C LYS A 39 13.06 4.81 -1.22
N GLN A 40 13.01 5.18 -2.49
CA GLN A 40 13.72 6.33 -3.03
C GLN A 40 13.07 7.66 -2.67
N TRP A 41 11.74 7.70 -2.58
CA TRP A 41 11.04 8.97 -2.35
C TRP A 41 10.36 9.08 -0.99
N ASP A 42 9.96 7.96 -0.36
CA ASP A 42 9.28 7.99 0.93
C ASP A 42 10.30 8.05 2.07
N LYS A 43 10.52 9.25 2.57
CA LYS A 43 11.50 9.51 3.64
C LYS A 43 11.10 8.89 4.98
N THR A 44 9.85 8.50 5.16
CA THR A 44 9.40 7.82 6.38
C THR A 44 9.75 6.34 6.36
N LEU A 45 10.00 5.77 5.20
CA LEU A 45 10.33 4.36 5.01
C LEU A 45 11.80 4.13 5.29
N VAL A 46 12.11 3.52 6.44
CA VAL A 46 13.47 3.22 6.87
C VAL A 46 13.94 1.90 6.28
N GLU A 47 13.10 0.88 6.34
CA GLU A 47 13.42 -0.48 5.91
C GLU A 47 12.17 -1.19 5.39
N HIS A 48 12.35 -1.99 4.36
CA HIS A 48 11.33 -2.90 3.87
C HIS A 48 11.96 -4.24 3.52
N GLU A 49 11.42 -5.32 4.08
CA GLU A 49 11.89 -6.69 3.88
C GLU A 49 10.72 -7.55 3.42
N GLN A 50 10.91 -8.26 2.31
CA GLN A 50 9.96 -9.26 1.85
C GLN A 50 10.19 -10.55 2.64
N LEU A 51 9.18 -10.98 3.38
CA LEU A 51 9.26 -12.17 4.24
C LEU A 51 8.77 -13.44 3.52
N GLN A 52 7.68 -13.33 2.76
CA GLN A 52 7.05 -14.46 2.11
C GLN A 52 6.32 -14.03 0.85
N VAL A 53 6.37 -14.86 -0.18
CA VAL A 53 5.62 -14.66 -1.42
C VAL A 53 4.82 -15.92 -1.72
N ASP A 54 3.51 -15.77 -1.88
CA ASP A 54 2.64 -16.79 -2.42
C ASP A 54 2.41 -16.50 -3.91
N LYS A 55 3.15 -17.21 -4.76
CA LYS A 55 3.08 -16.99 -6.22
C LYS A 55 1.75 -17.45 -6.84
N ILE A 56 1.03 -18.36 -6.18
CA ILE A 56 -0.23 -18.88 -6.68
C ILE A 56 -1.33 -17.83 -6.51
N ASN A 57 -1.44 -17.25 -5.32
CA ASN A 57 -2.47 -16.27 -4.99
C ASN A 57 -2.02 -14.81 -5.18
N GLY A 58 -0.74 -14.58 -5.44
CA GLY A 58 -0.19 -13.24 -5.61
C GLY A 58 -0.13 -12.43 -4.32
N VAL A 59 -0.12 -13.10 -3.17
CA VAL A 59 -0.05 -12.44 -1.87
C VAL A 59 1.40 -12.37 -1.42
N GLU A 60 1.83 -11.20 -1.00
CA GLU A 60 3.14 -10.98 -0.40
C GLU A 60 3.00 -10.57 1.06
N ILE A 61 3.89 -11.06 1.89
CA ILE A 61 4.02 -10.64 3.29
C ILE A 61 5.36 -9.95 3.46
N GLY A 62 5.33 -8.74 3.97
CA GLY A 62 6.52 -7.95 4.18
C GLY A 62 6.55 -7.29 5.55
N ARG A 63 7.75 -6.94 5.94
CA ARG A 63 8.02 -6.17 7.16
C ARG A 63 8.50 -4.79 6.75
N THR A 64 7.86 -3.77 7.28
CA THR A 64 8.20 -2.38 6.97
C THR A 64 8.46 -1.63 8.26
N ILE A 65 9.56 -0.88 8.32
CA ILE A 65 9.86 0.03 9.41
C ILE A 65 9.71 1.45 8.91
N LYS A 66 8.89 2.22 9.60
CA LYS A 66 8.66 3.64 9.32
C LYS A 66 9.05 4.49 10.51
N LYS A 67 9.66 5.64 10.22
CA LYS A 67 9.98 6.65 11.22
C LYS A 67 9.42 7.99 10.78
N PHE A 68 8.60 8.57 11.64
CA PHE A 68 8.08 9.93 11.49
C PHE A 68 8.86 10.89 12.40
N PRO A 69 8.97 12.19 12.05
CA PRO A 69 9.62 13.18 12.90
C PRO A 69 9.02 13.16 14.31
N PHE A 70 9.89 13.19 15.31
CA PHE A 70 9.54 13.23 16.75
C PHE A 70 8.83 11.99 17.30
N LEU A 71 8.73 10.91 16.50
CA LEU A 71 8.11 9.66 16.93
C LEU A 71 9.11 8.51 16.92
N THR A 72 8.86 7.53 17.79
CA THR A 72 9.61 6.28 17.80
C THR A 72 9.38 5.52 16.49
N PRO A 73 10.42 4.88 15.90
CA PRO A 73 10.22 4.03 14.75
C PRO A 73 9.19 2.93 15.01
N ARG A 74 8.37 2.65 14.00
CA ARG A 74 7.32 1.63 14.08
C ARG A 74 7.54 0.55 13.05
N GLU A 75 7.28 -0.68 13.46
CA GLU A 75 7.32 -1.85 12.60
C GLU A 75 5.90 -2.27 12.22
N TYR A 76 5.72 -2.52 10.92
CA TYR A 76 4.47 -3.04 10.38
C TYR A 76 4.73 -4.35 9.65
N VAL A 77 3.97 -5.38 9.96
CA VAL A 77 3.91 -6.59 9.16
C VAL A 77 2.67 -6.49 8.28
N LEU A 78 2.88 -6.51 6.99
CA LEU A 78 1.86 -6.26 5.99
C LEU A 78 1.68 -7.46 5.08
N ALA A 79 0.43 -7.81 4.81
CA ALA A 79 0.10 -8.67 3.70
C ALA A 79 -0.54 -7.81 2.61
N TRP A 80 -0.10 -7.95 1.35
CA TRP A 80 -0.71 -7.23 0.26
C TRP A 80 -0.84 -8.08 -0.98
N ARG A 81 -1.79 -7.69 -1.82
CA ARG A 81 -1.99 -8.24 -3.13
C ARG A 81 -2.20 -7.12 -4.13
N LEU A 82 -1.38 -7.12 -5.17
CA LEU A 82 -1.49 -6.20 -6.29
C LEU A 82 -1.96 -6.97 -7.52
N TRP A 83 -2.98 -6.47 -8.21
CA TRP A 83 -3.42 -7.08 -9.47
C TRP A 83 -3.96 -6.03 -10.42
N GLU A 84 -4.02 -6.41 -11.69
CA GLU A 84 -4.57 -5.58 -12.77
C GLU A 84 -5.90 -6.16 -13.21
N GLY A 85 -6.94 -5.32 -13.26
CA GLY A 85 -8.25 -5.68 -13.80
C GLY A 85 -8.27 -5.70 -15.32
N LYS A 86 -9.36 -6.21 -15.91
CA LYS A 86 -9.54 -6.29 -17.36
C LYS A 86 -9.55 -4.94 -18.06
N ASP A 87 -9.90 -3.88 -17.36
CA ASP A 87 -9.95 -2.50 -17.82
C ASP A 87 -8.63 -1.74 -17.59
N LYS A 88 -7.55 -2.44 -17.29
CA LYS A 88 -6.25 -1.89 -16.92
C LYS A 88 -6.28 -1.05 -15.65
N THR A 89 -7.24 -1.27 -14.80
CA THR A 89 -7.29 -0.69 -13.47
C THR A 89 -6.40 -1.50 -12.53
N PHE A 90 -5.56 -0.83 -11.76
CA PHE A 90 -4.71 -1.49 -10.77
C PHE A 90 -5.39 -1.47 -9.41
N TYR A 91 -5.36 -2.60 -8.75
CA TYR A 91 -5.90 -2.79 -7.41
C TYR A 91 -4.80 -3.25 -6.48
N CYS A 92 -4.73 -2.67 -5.31
CA CYS A 92 -3.84 -3.12 -4.24
C CYS A 92 -4.63 -3.24 -2.95
N PHE A 93 -4.64 -4.42 -2.37
CA PHE A 93 -5.25 -4.67 -1.06
C PHE A 93 -4.14 -4.91 -0.05
N ILE A 94 -4.16 -4.15 1.04
CA ILE A 94 -3.15 -4.20 2.09
C ILE A 94 -3.84 -4.50 3.42
N LYS A 95 -3.37 -5.54 4.10
CA LYS A 95 -3.81 -5.89 5.44
C LYS A 95 -2.64 -5.72 6.42
N VAL A 96 -2.86 -4.96 7.46
CA VAL A 96 -1.89 -4.77 8.53
C VAL A 96 -2.24 -5.69 9.69
N THR A 97 -1.34 -6.61 10.00
CA THR A 97 -1.52 -7.53 11.12
C THR A 97 -0.85 -6.96 12.37
N ILE A 98 -1.50 -6.02 13.01
CA ILE A 98 -1.21 -5.64 14.39
C ILE A 98 -2.55 -5.63 15.10
N THR A 99 -2.60 -5.98 16.34
CA THR A 99 -3.73 -6.07 17.30
C THR A 99 -5.12 -5.50 16.92
N LYS A 100 -5.23 -4.75 15.82
CA LYS A 100 -6.46 -4.29 15.17
C LYS A 100 -6.32 -4.50 13.68
N LEU A 101 -7.32 -5.12 13.07
CA LEU A 101 -7.36 -5.36 11.63
C LEU A 101 -7.54 -4.03 10.89
N TRP A 102 -6.51 -3.61 10.18
CA TRP A 102 -6.54 -2.47 9.27
C TRP A 102 -6.49 -2.99 7.85
N PHE A 103 -7.43 -2.54 7.04
CA PHE A 103 -7.47 -2.86 5.62
C PHE A 103 -7.36 -1.58 4.82
N TYR A 104 -6.48 -1.60 3.83
CA TYR A 104 -6.39 -0.54 2.84
C TYR A 104 -6.71 -1.13 1.47
N MET A 105 -7.53 -0.43 0.72
CA MET A 105 -7.75 -0.71 -0.68
C MET A 105 -7.35 0.50 -1.49
N GLN A 106 -6.49 0.29 -2.47
CA GLN A 106 -6.06 1.32 -3.40
C GLN A 106 -6.47 0.92 -4.80
N VAL A 107 -7.06 1.84 -5.52
CA VAL A 107 -7.54 1.64 -6.89
C VAL A 107 -6.99 2.76 -7.75
N ILE A 108 -6.32 2.39 -8.84
CA ILE A 108 -5.75 3.33 -9.80
C ILE A 108 -6.36 3.05 -11.16
N SER A 109 -7.09 4.00 -11.66
CA SER A 109 -7.70 3.92 -12.98
C SER A 109 -7.31 5.08 -13.86
#